data_afad2a401a4bce357edbf45ecbc3e16a
#
_entry.id   afad2a401a4bce357edbf45ecbc3e16a
#
_cell.length_a   1.000
_cell.length_b   1.000
_cell.length_c   1.000
_cell.angle_alpha   90.00
_cell.angle_beta   90.00
_cell.angle_gamma   90.00
#
_symmetry.space_group_name_H-M   'P 1'
#
loop_
_entity.id
_entity.type
_entity.pdbx_description
1 polymer ?
#
loop_
_entity_poly.entity_id
_entity_poly.type
_entity_poly.pdbx_seq_one_letter_code
_entity_poly.pdbx_strand_id
1 'polypeptide(L)'
;MESGHQNKYIPWLTGFILVVYISPLIIFGQDSHVRIHDNIEVNLILLKLLAESGQIFGQHDAIIPNLLNGVPRSAMGSEFNVMVWMVYLFGPFPAYLLNQICIRVIAFFGMYFLLTRHLVGKDMKPLASGVSLAFAVLPYYSPVELSVASQPLVLSSFLLIRRGLDRCTDWLVIGLIPFYSSLYYAFIWFILAMSLIWVYDLINKKKFNKKLFGAIAMMSTVFLIVEYRLIYMMIFNSGFTSVRTDFINNTPSVPPFFYGIHKIIIKTLRNFALGGSFNNSLQTFFIIPSAIIGHLILFDRRVKEYLLPFSSGLIFLSCLGFATYQSGLLTPLKEKIYFINIFHPYFIFLQPLLWFVVFALSLKLIINYVRRGTLIASVLISLQVLYGFF
;
A
#
# COMPACT_ATOMS: atom_id res chain seq x y z
N MET A 1 -31.56 16.10 -18.51
CA MET A 1 -30.99 17.39 -18.01
C MET A 1 -30.71 17.44 -16.49
N GLU A 2 -30.89 16.38 -15.73
CA GLU A 2 -30.72 16.36 -14.25
C GLU A 2 -29.32 15.96 -13.75
N SER A 3 -28.40 15.53 -14.61
CA SER A 3 -27.10 15.03 -14.18
C SER A 3 -26.08 16.11 -13.71
N GLY A 4 -26.34 17.37 -14.01
CA GLY A 4 -25.40 18.47 -13.70
C GLY A 4 -25.39 18.90 -12.23
N HIS A 5 -26.51 18.82 -11.53
CA HIS A 5 -26.64 19.27 -10.14
C HIS A 5 -26.08 18.27 -9.11
N GLN A 6 -26.25 16.97 -9.34
CA GLN A 6 -25.76 15.93 -8.41
C GLN A 6 -24.23 15.89 -8.30
N ASN A 7 -23.49 16.26 -9.34
CA ASN A 7 -22.03 16.26 -9.34
C ASN A 7 -21.37 17.35 -8.45
N LYS A 8 -22.10 18.41 -8.10
CA LYS A 8 -21.56 19.54 -7.32
C LYS A 8 -21.35 19.24 -5.84
N TYR A 9 -22.15 18.36 -5.28
CA TYR A 9 -22.13 18.05 -3.83
C TYR A 9 -21.19 16.90 -3.46
N ILE A 10 -20.77 16.08 -4.41
CA ILE A 10 -19.91 14.92 -4.15
C ILE A 10 -18.59 15.30 -3.47
N PRO A 11 -17.83 16.33 -3.92
CA PRO A 11 -16.59 16.72 -3.24
C PRO A 11 -16.82 17.17 -1.80
N TRP A 12 -17.89 17.91 -1.54
CA TRP A 12 -18.24 18.37 -0.19
C TRP A 12 -18.62 17.22 0.74
N LEU A 13 -19.43 16.29 0.25
CA LEU A 13 -19.82 15.10 0.99
C LEU A 13 -18.57 14.24 1.32
N THR A 14 -17.69 14.06 0.36
CA THR A 14 -16.45 13.32 0.56
C THR A 14 -15.55 13.99 1.60
N GLY A 15 -15.34 15.31 1.49
CA GLY A 15 -14.56 16.07 2.46
C GLY A 15 -15.17 15.98 3.86
N PHE A 16 -16.50 16.11 3.98
CA PHE A 16 -17.22 15.97 5.24
C PHE A 16 -17.00 14.60 5.88
N ILE A 17 -17.14 13.50 5.11
CA ILE A 17 -16.94 12.13 5.64
C ILE A 17 -15.48 11.93 6.09
N LEU A 18 -14.49 12.46 5.39
CA LEU A 18 -13.09 12.39 5.83
C LEU A 18 -12.85 13.19 7.11
N VAL A 19 -13.48 14.36 7.27
CA VAL A 19 -13.42 15.14 8.51
C VAL A 19 -14.06 14.36 9.67
N VAL A 20 -15.23 13.75 9.45
CA VAL A 20 -15.89 12.88 10.46
C VAL A 20 -15.00 11.69 10.81
N TYR A 21 -14.31 11.07 9.85
CA TYR A 21 -13.39 9.96 10.11
C TYR A 21 -12.21 10.36 11.00
N ILE A 22 -11.68 11.57 10.83
CA ILE A 22 -10.52 12.08 11.58
C ILE A 22 -10.97 12.75 12.91
N SER A 23 -12.23 13.16 13.02
CA SER A 23 -12.73 13.93 14.17
C SER A 23 -12.48 13.30 15.55
N PRO A 24 -12.51 11.96 15.74
CA PRO A 24 -12.17 11.38 17.03
C PRO A 24 -10.75 11.72 17.49
N LEU A 25 -9.78 11.72 16.57
CA LEU A 25 -8.40 12.11 16.89
C LEU A 25 -8.28 13.59 17.29
N ILE A 26 -9.13 14.46 16.72
CA ILE A 26 -9.14 15.89 17.05
C ILE A 26 -9.84 16.14 18.37
N ILE A 27 -10.97 15.47 18.63
CA ILE A 27 -11.83 15.69 19.80
C ILE A 27 -11.20 15.10 21.06
N PHE A 28 -10.75 13.85 20.99
CA PHE A 28 -10.22 13.11 22.16
C PHE A 28 -8.70 13.27 22.32
N GLY A 29 -8.01 13.81 21.32
CA GLY A 29 -6.57 14.00 21.39
C GLY A 29 -5.82 12.70 21.68
N GLN A 30 -4.96 12.72 22.68
CA GLN A 30 -4.13 11.56 23.07
C GLN A 30 -4.95 10.40 23.66
N ASP A 31 -6.17 10.65 24.11
CA ASP A 31 -7.09 9.62 24.64
C ASP A 31 -7.86 8.90 23.52
N SER A 32 -7.60 9.23 22.26
CA SER A 32 -8.25 8.59 21.13
C SER A 32 -7.87 7.13 20.99
N HIS A 33 -8.86 6.29 20.69
CA HIS A 33 -8.59 4.91 20.30
C HIS A 33 -7.86 4.86 18.94
N VAL A 34 -6.75 4.12 18.91
CA VAL A 34 -6.01 3.83 17.67
C VAL A 34 -6.22 2.37 17.30
N ARG A 35 -6.86 2.12 16.19
CA ARG A 35 -7.28 0.79 15.74
C ARG A 35 -6.12 -0.20 15.58
N ILE A 36 -4.96 0.28 15.15
CA ILE A 36 -3.76 -0.54 14.96
C ILE A 36 -2.72 -0.06 15.97
N HIS A 37 -2.48 -0.87 17.01
CA HIS A 37 -1.57 -0.53 18.11
C HIS A 37 -0.13 -0.26 17.65
N ASP A 38 0.36 -0.96 16.62
CA ASP A 38 1.70 -0.75 16.05
C ASP A 38 1.94 0.68 15.55
N ASN A 39 0.87 1.44 15.25
CA ASN A 39 0.99 2.84 14.88
C ASN A 39 1.61 3.67 16.01
N ILE A 40 1.30 3.34 17.25
CA ILE A 40 1.84 4.01 18.45
C ILE A 40 3.08 3.27 18.95
N GLU A 41 2.95 1.99 19.24
CA GLU A 41 3.95 1.21 19.98
C GLU A 41 5.24 0.97 19.20
N VAL A 42 5.15 0.80 17.88
CA VAL A 42 6.32 0.51 17.05
C VAL A 42 6.79 1.75 16.31
N ASN A 43 5.90 2.47 15.63
CA ASN A 43 6.32 3.54 14.73
C ASN A 43 6.55 4.87 15.48
N LEU A 44 5.52 5.36 16.16
CA LEU A 44 5.56 6.69 16.77
C LEU A 44 6.56 6.76 17.94
N ILE A 45 6.64 5.71 18.76
CA ILE A 45 7.57 5.67 19.89
C ILE A 45 9.03 5.68 19.43
N LEU A 46 9.38 4.94 18.36
CA LEU A 46 10.73 4.92 17.81
C LEU A 46 11.12 6.30 17.26
N LEU A 47 10.22 6.97 16.55
CA LEU A 47 10.45 8.32 16.04
C LEU A 47 10.60 9.34 17.17
N LYS A 48 9.81 9.22 18.23
CA LYS A 48 9.91 10.05 19.44
C LYS A 48 11.28 9.89 20.09
N LEU A 49 11.71 8.65 20.37
CA LEU A 49 13.00 8.38 20.98
C LEU A 49 14.17 8.91 20.14
N LEU A 50 14.09 8.77 18.81
CA LEU A 50 15.07 9.35 17.91
C LEU A 50 15.08 10.88 17.99
N ALA A 51 13.92 11.52 17.98
CA ALA A 51 13.81 12.98 18.05
C ALA A 51 14.35 13.54 19.37
N GLU A 52 14.05 12.88 20.50
CA GLU A 52 14.47 13.30 21.85
C GLU A 52 15.95 12.98 22.11
N SER A 53 16.55 12.02 21.42
CA SER A 53 17.96 11.65 21.63
C SER A 53 18.98 12.70 21.18
N GLY A 54 18.54 13.69 20.36
CA GLY A 54 19.46 14.64 19.71
C GLY A 54 20.34 14.03 18.63
N GLN A 55 20.13 12.74 18.28
CA GLN A 55 20.96 11.98 17.34
C GLN A 55 20.35 11.85 15.93
N ILE A 56 19.45 12.76 15.54
CA ILE A 56 18.86 12.70 14.18
C ILE A 56 19.95 12.65 13.11
N PHE A 57 20.99 13.49 13.25
CA PHE A 57 22.17 13.51 12.39
C PHE A 57 23.38 12.77 12.99
N GLY A 58 23.17 11.98 14.05
CA GLY A 58 24.24 11.24 14.71
C GLY A 58 25.01 10.32 13.76
N GLN A 59 26.23 9.98 14.13
CA GLN A 59 27.06 9.00 13.41
C GLN A 59 26.36 7.64 13.38
N HIS A 60 26.77 6.75 12.48
CA HIS A 60 26.12 5.46 12.27
C HIS A 60 26.11 4.56 13.51
N ASP A 61 27.16 4.62 14.31
CA ASP A 61 27.42 3.87 15.54
C ASP A 61 26.96 4.60 16.81
N ALA A 62 26.50 5.86 16.70
CA ALA A 62 25.96 6.60 17.84
C ALA A 62 24.82 5.83 18.49
N ILE A 63 24.86 5.68 19.81
CA ILE A 63 23.86 4.92 20.55
C ILE A 63 22.65 5.79 20.86
N ILE A 64 21.47 5.32 20.49
CA ILE A 64 20.20 5.90 20.91
C ILE A 64 19.86 5.29 22.27
N PRO A 65 19.88 6.08 23.34
CA PRO A 65 19.55 5.60 24.67
C PRO A 65 18.05 5.28 24.78
N ASN A 66 17.67 4.60 25.85
CA ASN A 66 16.27 4.30 26.18
C ASN A 66 15.52 3.39 25.18
N LEU A 67 16.25 2.77 24.25
CA LEU A 67 15.70 1.80 23.32
C LEU A 67 16.51 0.50 23.41
N LEU A 68 15.90 -0.59 23.94
CA LEU A 68 16.51 -1.92 24.02
C LEU A 68 17.95 -1.95 24.58
N ASN A 69 18.21 -1.19 25.64
CA ASN A 69 19.55 -0.99 26.24
C ASN A 69 20.57 -0.29 25.33
N GLY A 70 20.12 0.43 24.35
CA GLY A 70 20.94 1.14 23.38
C GLY A 70 20.95 0.49 22.00
N VAL A 71 20.50 1.23 21.01
CA VAL A 71 20.44 0.79 19.61
C VAL A 71 21.29 1.75 18.77
N PRO A 72 22.12 1.26 17.83
CA PRO A 72 22.91 2.13 16.97
C PRO A 72 21.99 2.99 16.08
N ARG A 73 22.39 4.23 15.84
CA ARG A 73 21.64 5.20 15.04
C ARG A 73 21.27 4.68 13.65
N SER A 74 22.15 3.88 13.05
CA SER A 74 21.91 3.25 11.74
C SER A 74 20.76 2.24 11.71
N ALA A 75 20.34 1.72 12.87
CA ALA A 75 19.18 0.81 12.95
C ALA A 75 17.83 1.53 12.85
N MET A 76 17.82 2.87 12.86
CA MET A 76 16.61 3.69 12.78
C MET A 76 16.50 4.36 11.41
N GLY A 77 15.29 4.81 11.06
CA GLY A 77 15.04 5.55 9.83
C GLY A 77 15.96 6.77 9.67
N SER A 78 16.25 7.13 8.43
CA SER A 78 17.16 8.24 8.15
C SER A 78 16.54 9.61 8.46
N GLU A 79 17.39 10.63 8.55
CA GLU A 79 17.02 12.03 8.64
C GLU A 79 16.27 12.56 7.42
N PHE A 80 16.26 11.84 6.31
CA PHE A 80 15.48 12.19 5.13
C PHE A 80 14.00 11.82 5.24
N ASN A 81 13.62 11.03 6.25
CA ASN A 81 12.22 10.65 6.45
C ASN A 81 11.43 11.82 7.04
N VAL A 82 10.37 12.24 6.34
CA VAL A 82 9.49 13.36 6.74
C VAL A 82 8.88 13.14 8.13
N MET A 83 8.54 11.90 8.50
CA MET A 83 7.96 11.63 9.81
C MET A 83 8.91 11.94 10.98
N VAL A 84 10.22 11.79 10.81
CA VAL A 84 11.21 12.18 11.82
C VAL A 84 11.08 13.67 12.13
N TRP A 85 10.97 14.50 11.08
CA TRP A 85 10.83 15.95 11.21
C TRP A 85 9.46 16.37 11.75
N MET A 86 8.39 15.69 11.36
CA MET A 86 7.08 15.96 11.91
C MET A 86 7.06 15.73 13.43
N VAL A 87 7.65 14.62 13.90
CA VAL A 87 7.72 14.32 15.33
C VAL A 87 8.65 15.28 16.06
N TYR A 88 9.80 15.64 15.47
CA TYR A 88 10.74 16.58 16.07
C TYR A 88 10.14 17.99 16.23
N LEU A 89 9.43 18.50 15.22
CA LEU A 89 8.91 19.87 15.20
C LEU A 89 7.59 20.03 15.98
N PHE A 90 6.71 19.05 15.92
CA PHE A 90 5.35 19.18 16.45
C PHE A 90 5.09 18.29 17.68
N GLY A 91 6.00 17.40 18.00
CA GLY A 91 5.78 16.36 19.00
C GLY A 91 5.01 15.15 18.45
N PRO A 92 4.94 14.04 19.22
CA PRO A 92 4.44 12.76 18.72
C PRO A 92 2.98 12.80 18.27
N PHE A 93 2.06 13.29 19.10
CA PHE A 93 0.64 13.24 18.80
C PHE A 93 0.22 14.18 17.66
N PRO A 94 0.61 15.48 17.64
CA PRO A 94 0.32 16.34 16.49
C PRO A 94 0.93 15.82 15.17
N ALA A 95 2.13 15.25 15.22
CA ALA A 95 2.74 14.61 14.05
C ALA A 95 1.90 13.42 13.56
N TYR A 96 1.40 12.58 14.47
CA TYR A 96 0.51 11.49 14.14
C TYR A 96 -0.79 11.99 13.50
N LEU A 97 -1.43 13.00 14.08
CA LEU A 97 -2.66 13.60 13.52
C LEU A 97 -2.43 14.15 12.10
N LEU A 98 -1.35 14.92 11.89
CA LEU A 98 -0.99 15.44 10.58
C LEU A 98 -0.74 14.30 9.58
N ASN A 99 -0.03 13.26 10.00
CA ASN A 99 0.20 12.07 9.21
C ASN A 99 -1.11 11.42 8.77
N GLN A 100 -2.07 11.24 9.69
CA GLN A 100 -3.38 10.66 9.37
C GLN A 100 -4.17 11.52 8.37
N ILE A 101 -4.10 12.84 8.47
CA ILE A 101 -4.70 13.75 7.49
C ILE A 101 -4.03 13.58 6.12
N CYS A 102 -2.71 13.64 6.06
CA CYS A 102 -1.95 13.51 4.81
C CYS A 102 -2.23 12.17 4.11
N ILE A 103 -2.24 11.06 4.86
CA ILE A 103 -2.53 9.72 4.32
C ILE A 103 -3.90 9.68 3.67
N ARG A 104 -4.96 10.19 4.32
CA ARG A 104 -6.33 10.19 3.80
C ARG A 104 -6.47 11.03 2.54
N VAL A 105 -5.87 12.21 2.53
CA VAL A 105 -5.88 13.10 1.37
C VAL A 105 -5.15 12.47 0.17
N ILE A 106 -3.95 11.93 0.40
CA ILE A 106 -3.16 11.28 -0.66
C ILE A 106 -3.85 10.00 -1.17
N ALA A 107 -4.40 9.18 -0.28
CA ALA A 107 -5.15 7.98 -0.65
C ALA A 107 -6.36 8.33 -1.53
N PHE A 108 -7.16 9.31 -1.09
CA PHE A 108 -8.35 9.73 -1.83
C PHE A 108 -8.00 10.25 -3.23
N PHE A 109 -7.15 11.27 -3.31
CA PHE A 109 -6.81 11.87 -4.60
C PHE A 109 -6.03 10.92 -5.50
N GLY A 110 -5.14 10.10 -4.92
CA GLY A 110 -4.39 9.10 -5.67
C GLY A 110 -5.32 8.08 -6.34
N MET A 111 -6.25 7.50 -5.59
CA MET A 111 -7.22 6.54 -6.13
C MET A 111 -8.17 7.23 -7.12
N TYR A 112 -8.65 8.43 -6.82
CA TYR A 112 -9.52 9.20 -7.73
C TYR A 112 -8.86 9.48 -9.08
N PHE A 113 -7.59 9.89 -9.08
CA PHE A 113 -6.86 10.13 -10.32
C PHE A 113 -6.58 8.84 -11.08
N LEU A 114 -6.22 7.76 -10.39
CA LEU A 114 -6.03 6.46 -11.02
C LEU A 114 -7.32 5.99 -11.72
N LEU A 115 -8.44 6.04 -11.01
CA LEU A 115 -9.72 5.58 -11.53
C LEU A 115 -10.20 6.43 -12.70
N THR A 116 -10.22 7.75 -12.56
CA THR A 116 -10.78 8.65 -13.59
C THR A 116 -9.90 8.76 -14.83
N ARG A 117 -8.59 8.65 -14.70
CA ARG A 117 -7.66 8.83 -15.83
C ARG A 117 -7.35 7.53 -16.57
N HIS A 118 -7.44 6.38 -15.88
CA HIS A 118 -6.91 5.13 -16.43
C HIS A 118 -7.90 3.96 -16.46
N LEU A 119 -8.93 3.91 -15.59
CA LEU A 119 -9.73 2.71 -15.38
C LEU A 119 -11.22 2.89 -15.72
N VAL A 120 -11.93 3.79 -15.02
CA VAL A 120 -13.38 3.92 -15.18
C VAL A 120 -13.78 5.09 -16.10
N GLY A 121 -12.88 6.05 -16.29
CA GLY A 121 -13.13 7.22 -17.13
C GLY A 121 -13.77 8.40 -16.39
N LYS A 122 -13.80 9.57 -17.07
CA LYS A 122 -14.28 10.82 -16.49
C LYS A 122 -15.79 10.88 -16.32
N ASP A 123 -16.54 10.07 -17.05
CA ASP A 123 -18.00 10.04 -17.01
C ASP A 123 -18.51 9.35 -15.73
N MET A 124 -17.69 8.55 -15.08
CA MET A 124 -18.01 7.84 -13.84
C MET A 124 -17.39 8.49 -12.59
N LYS A 125 -17.30 9.82 -12.53
CA LYS A 125 -16.76 10.55 -11.37
C LYS A 125 -17.43 10.19 -10.04
N PRO A 126 -18.78 10.02 -9.94
CA PRO A 126 -19.41 9.61 -8.68
C PRO A 126 -18.90 8.25 -8.19
N LEU A 127 -18.78 7.26 -9.08
CA LEU A 127 -18.20 5.95 -8.78
C LEU A 127 -16.75 6.09 -8.30
N ALA A 128 -15.94 6.82 -9.06
CA ALA A 128 -14.53 7.05 -8.70
C ALA A 128 -14.40 7.72 -7.33
N SER A 129 -15.21 8.74 -7.02
CA SER A 129 -15.19 9.43 -5.72
C SER A 129 -15.57 8.50 -4.57
N GLY A 130 -16.63 7.70 -4.73
CA GLY A 130 -17.08 6.76 -3.70
C GLY A 130 -16.06 5.66 -3.41
N VAL A 131 -15.49 5.05 -4.46
CA VAL A 131 -14.44 4.02 -4.30
C VAL A 131 -13.17 4.63 -3.69
N SER A 132 -12.81 5.86 -4.08
CA SER A 132 -11.65 6.56 -3.51
C SER A 132 -11.85 6.91 -2.04
N LEU A 133 -13.07 7.28 -1.65
CA LEU A 133 -13.42 7.50 -0.26
C LEU A 133 -13.30 6.20 0.56
N ALA A 134 -13.85 5.10 0.05
CA ALA A 134 -13.74 3.80 0.70
C ALA A 134 -12.28 3.34 0.83
N PHE A 135 -11.42 3.64 -0.15
CA PHE A 135 -9.98 3.42 -0.04
C PHE A 135 -9.33 4.33 1.01
N ALA A 136 -9.71 5.60 1.06
CA ALA A 136 -9.11 6.57 1.98
C ALA A 136 -9.42 6.29 3.46
N VAL A 137 -10.52 5.64 3.79
CA VAL A 137 -10.90 5.29 5.17
C VAL A 137 -10.40 3.91 5.61
N LEU A 138 -9.55 3.24 4.82
CA LEU A 138 -8.92 1.99 5.24
C LEU A 138 -8.08 2.17 6.50
N PRO A 139 -8.03 1.16 7.40
CA PRO A 139 -7.11 1.14 8.52
C PRO A 139 -5.70 0.81 8.03
N TYR A 140 -4.95 1.83 7.63
CA TYR A 140 -3.58 1.64 7.18
C TYR A 140 -2.67 1.18 8.31
N TYR A 141 -1.82 0.20 8.02
CA TYR A 141 -0.88 -0.38 8.96
C TYR A 141 0.43 0.41 9.00
N SER A 142 0.86 0.82 10.18
CA SER A 142 2.17 1.42 10.40
C SER A 142 3.27 0.34 10.38
N PRO A 143 4.47 0.62 9.90
CA PRO A 143 5.00 1.88 9.36
C PRO A 143 4.76 2.06 7.87
N VAL A 144 3.89 1.27 7.26
CA VAL A 144 3.69 1.25 5.81
C VAL A 144 2.56 2.16 5.31
N GLU A 145 1.95 2.91 6.21
CA GLU A 145 0.73 3.69 5.95
C GLU A 145 0.76 4.45 4.62
N LEU A 146 1.65 5.42 4.48
CA LEU A 146 1.75 6.18 3.24
C LEU A 146 2.28 5.32 2.08
N SER A 147 3.10 4.33 2.37
CA SER A 147 3.62 3.41 1.35
C SER A 147 2.49 2.65 0.63
N VAL A 148 1.38 2.38 1.30
CA VAL A 148 0.18 1.77 0.70
C VAL A 148 -0.76 2.84 0.13
N ALA A 149 -1.03 3.88 0.91
CA ALA A 149 -1.97 4.95 0.56
C ALA A 149 -1.57 5.71 -0.71
N SER A 150 -0.27 5.88 -0.96
CA SER A 150 0.26 6.61 -2.12
C SER A 150 0.36 5.78 -3.39
N GLN A 151 0.27 4.45 -3.32
CA GLN A 151 0.43 3.59 -4.51
C GLN A 151 -0.49 3.95 -5.68
N PRO A 152 -1.78 4.27 -5.49
CA PRO A 152 -2.63 4.67 -6.60
C PRO A 152 -2.14 5.97 -7.27
N LEU A 153 -1.65 6.93 -6.48
CA LEU A 153 -1.11 8.20 -6.99
C LEU A 153 0.15 7.96 -7.82
N VAL A 154 1.09 7.20 -7.26
CA VAL A 154 2.34 6.84 -7.92
C VAL A 154 2.06 6.03 -9.20
N LEU A 155 1.16 5.04 -9.15
CA LEU A 155 0.78 4.26 -10.33
C LEU A 155 0.17 5.14 -11.41
N SER A 156 -0.71 6.09 -11.05
CA SER A 156 -1.28 7.03 -12.01
C SER A 156 -0.19 7.85 -12.71
N SER A 157 0.81 8.35 -11.96
CA SER A 157 1.94 9.10 -12.53
C SER A 157 2.81 8.24 -13.44
N PHE A 158 3.15 7.02 -13.05
CA PHE A 158 3.88 6.07 -13.90
C PHE A 158 3.13 5.76 -15.20
N LEU A 159 1.81 5.57 -15.15
CA LEU A 159 1.00 5.30 -16.33
C LEU A 159 0.93 6.52 -17.29
N LEU A 160 0.92 7.76 -16.75
CA LEU A 160 1.01 8.97 -17.58
C LEU A 160 2.38 9.08 -18.25
N ILE A 161 3.47 8.87 -17.51
CA ILE A 161 4.84 8.86 -18.04
C ILE A 161 5.00 7.79 -19.11
N ARG A 162 4.48 6.58 -18.88
CA ARG A 162 4.50 5.47 -19.84
C ARG A 162 3.84 5.85 -21.16
N ARG A 163 2.77 6.65 -21.12
CA ARG A 163 2.01 7.12 -22.30
C ARG A 163 2.61 8.39 -22.93
N GLY A 164 3.59 9.02 -22.30
CA GLY A 164 4.15 10.31 -22.76
C GLY A 164 3.22 11.50 -22.51
N LEU A 165 2.27 11.36 -21.58
CA LEU A 165 1.30 12.39 -21.17
C LEU A 165 1.67 13.03 -19.81
N ASP A 166 2.91 12.86 -19.39
CA ASP A 166 3.46 13.29 -18.12
C ASP A 166 3.53 14.80 -17.99
N ARG A 167 3.35 15.27 -16.78
CA ARG A 167 3.56 16.65 -16.33
C ARG A 167 4.68 16.70 -15.30
N CYS A 168 5.20 17.88 -15.00
CA CYS A 168 6.18 18.08 -13.93
C CYS A 168 5.68 17.52 -12.58
N THR A 169 4.39 17.64 -12.30
CA THR A 169 3.77 17.09 -11.08
C THR A 169 3.90 15.57 -10.96
N ASP A 170 3.91 14.83 -12.07
CA ASP A 170 4.06 13.37 -12.03
C ASP A 170 5.48 12.98 -11.62
N TRP A 171 6.48 13.71 -12.10
CA TRP A 171 7.86 13.53 -11.69
C TRP A 171 8.10 13.95 -10.24
N LEU A 172 7.45 15.04 -9.77
CA LEU A 172 7.49 15.44 -8.36
C LEU A 172 6.89 14.37 -7.45
N VAL A 173 5.77 13.76 -7.82
CA VAL A 173 5.18 12.64 -7.06
C VAL A 173 6.19 11.50 -6.92
N ILE A 174 6.82 11.07 -8.02
CA ILE A 174 7.80 9.98 -8.03
C ILE A 174 9.03 10.33 -7.18
N GLY A 175 9.49 11.59 -7.21
CA GLY A 175 10.66 12.03 -6.46
C GLY A 175 10.41 12.30 -4.98
N LEU A 176 9.20 12.72 -4.59
CA LEU A 176 8.90 13.14 -3.22
C LEU A 176 8.32 12.01 -2.34
N ILE A 177 7.58 11.08 -2.92
CA ILE A 177 6.98 9.98 -2.16
C ILE A 177 8.02 9.16 -1.38
N PRO A 178 9.24 8.88 -1.90
CA PRO A 178 10.25 8.16 -1.14
C PRO A 178 10.61 8.78 0.23
N PHE A 179 10.58 10.10 0.36
CA PHE A 179 10.90 10.79 1.63
C PHE A 179 9.84 10.55 2.72
N TYR A 180 8.66 10.05 2.34
CA TYR A 180 7.54 9.85 3.27
C TYR A 180 7.02 8.40 3.27
N SER A 181 7.74 7.48 2.64
CA SER A 181 7.35 6.08 2.51
C SER A 181 8.55 5.15 2.69
N SER A 182 8.34 3.85 2.69
CA SER A 182 9.41 2.87 2.85
C SER A 182 9.61 2.02 1.60
N LEU A 183 10.86 1.90 1.17
CA LEU A 183 11.27 0.99 0.12
C LEU A 183 11.00 -0.46 0.51
N TYR A 184 11.45 -0.85 1.71
CA TYR A 184 11.48 -2.23 2.17
C TYR A 184 10.08 -2.85 2.28
N TYR A 185 9.11 -2.12 2.83
CA TYR A 185 7.78 -2.68 3.09
C TYR A 185 6.89 -2.77 1.85
N ALA A 186 6.99 -1.84 0.89
CA ALA A 186 6.04 -1.83 -0.22
C ALA A 186 6.68 -1.49 -1.57
N PHE A 187 7.53 -0.45 -1.61
CA PHE A 187 7.94 0.12 -2.88
C PHE A 187 8.96 -0.72 -3.66
N ILE A 188 9.71 -1.60 -3.02
CA ILE A 188 10.58 -2.54 -3.75
C ILE A 188 9.76 -3.43 -4.70
N TRP A 189 8.63 -3.93 -4.25
CA TRP A 189 7.73 -4.76 -5.05
C TRP A 189 6.97 -3.94 -6.09
N PHE A 190 6.64 -2.68 -5.74
CA PHE A 190 6.04 -1.74 -6.69
C PHE A 190 7.00 -1.38 -7.83
N ILE A 191 8.25 -1.05 -7.51
CA ILE A 191 9.31 -0.76 -8.50
C ILE A 191 9.56 -1.99 -9.38
N LEU A 192 9.60 -3.18 -8.79
CA LEU A 192 9.71 -4.43 -9.53
C LEU A 192 8.54 -4.59 -10.52
N ALA A 193 7.30 -4.34 -10.09
CA ALA A 193 6.14 -4.41 -10.96
C ALA A 193 6.23 -3.40 -12.12
N MET A 194 6.67 -2.16 -11.85
CA MET A 194 6.89 -1.15 -12.89
C MET A 194 8.02 -1.55 -13.84
N SER A 195 9.08 -2.18 -13.35
CA SER A 195 10.19 -2.71 -14.15
C SER A 195 9.72 -3.85 -15.06
N LEU A 196 8.86 -4.74 -14.55
CA LEU A 196 8.26 -5.80 -15.37
C LEU A 196 7.36 -5.23 -16.47
N ILE A 197 6.60 -4.18 -16.21
CA ILE A 197 5.81 -3.47 -17.22
C ILE A 197 6.73 -2.83 -18.28
N TRP A 198 7.84 -2.25 -17.88
CA TRP A 198 8.83 -1.67 -18.80
C TRP A 198 9.47 -2.75 -19.69
N VAL A 199 9.87 -3.89 -19.10
CA VAL A 199 10.41 -5.05 -19.85
C VAL A 199 9.36 -5.59 -20.83
N TYR A 200 8.10 -5.74 -20.38
CA TYR A 200 6.99 -6.15 -21.24
C TYR A 200 6.82 -5.20 -22.44
N ASP A 201 6.86 -3.89 -22.22
CA ASP A 201 6.76 -2.91 -23.29
C ASP A 201 7.97 -3.00 -24.25
N LEU A 202 9.18 -3.23 -23.72
CA LEU A 202 10.40 -3.40 -24.51
C LEU A 202 10.30 -4.61 -25.46
N ILE A 203 9.82 -5.74 -24.94
CA ILE A 203 9.67 -6.97 -25.73
C ILE A 203 8.57 -6.82 -26.78
N ASN A 204 7.38 -6.35 -26.40
CA ASN A 204 6.23 -6.32 -27.31
C ASN A 204 6.26 -5.15 -28.30
N LYS A 205 6.68 -3.97 -27.88
CA LYS A 205 6.72 -2.78 -28.74
C LYS A 205 8.06 -2.60 -29.44
N LYS A 206 9.08 -3.40 -29.08
CA LYS A 206 10.47 -3.31 -29.60
C LYS A 206 11.02 -1.87 -29.51
N LYS A 207 10.54 -1.06 -28.54
CA LYS A 207 10.91 0.34 -28.36
C LYS A 207 11.25 0.60 -26.90
N PHE A 208 12.44 1.16 -26.67
CA PHE A 208 12.91 1.57 -25.35
C PHE A 208 12.15 2.83 -24.90
N ASN A 209 11.35 2.71 -23.84
CA ASN A 209 10.68 3.85 -23.24
C ASN A 209 11.62 4.53 -22.23
N LYS A 210 12.38 5.54 -22.73
CA LYS A 210 13.36 6.28 -21.91
C LYS A 210 12.73 6.98 -20.70
N LYS A 211 11.53 7.55 -20.86
CA LYS A 211 10.84 8.27 -19.76
C LYS A 211 10.43 7.32 -18.65
N LEU A 212 9.83 6.18 -18.98
CA LEU A 212 9.44 5.18 -18.00
C LEU A 212 10.67 4.60 -17.27
N PHE A 213 11.74 4.29 -18.00
CA PHE A 213 13.01 3.88 -17.39
C PHE A 213 13.58 4.95 -16.47
N GLY A 214 13.61 6.22 -16.89
CA GLY A 214 14.07 7.34 -16.09
C GLY A 214 13.26 7.52 -14.80
N ALA A 215 11.93 7.32 -14.85
CA ALA A 215 11.06 7.40 -13.69
C ALA A 215 11.34 6.25 -12.69
N ILE A 216 11.55 5.02 -13.18
CA ILE A 216 11.94 3.88 -12.36
C ILE A 216 13.31 4.14 -11.71
N ALA A 217 14.29 4.56 -12.51
CA ALA A 217 15.64 4.87 -12.02
C ALA A 217 15.61 6.00 -10.97
N MET A 218 14.88 7.09 -11.25
CA MET A 218 14.72 8.21 -10.31
C MET A 218 14.14 7.75 -8.98
N MET A 219 13.03 7.03 -8.99
CA MET A 219 12.40 6.55 -7.76
C MET A 219 13.33 5.62 -6.98
N SER A 220 13.99 4.69 -7.66
CA SER A 220 14.95 3.76 -7.04
C SER A 220 16.12 4.51 -6.40
N THR A 221 16.71 5.46 -7.13
CA THR A 221 17.84 6.26 -6.61
C THR A 221 17.44 7.09 -5.38
N VAL A 222 16.27 7.75 -5.42
CA VAL A 222 15.81 8.52 -4.28
C VAL A 222 15.54 7.62 -3.07
N PHE A 223 14.95 6.44 -3.25
CA PHE A 223 14.81 5.48 -2.16
C PHE A 223 16.16 5.01 -1.59
N LEU A 224 17.15 4.74 -2.42
CA LEU A 224 18.48 4.36 -1.95
C LEU A 224 19.11 5.49 -1.12
N ILE A 225 18.91 6.75 -1.52
CA ILE A 225 19.37 7.92 -0.75
C ILE A 225 18.60 8.02 0.57
N VAL A 226 17.29 7.87 0.57
CA VAL A 226 16.47 7.99 1.78
C VAL A 226 16.77 6.85 2.77
N GLU A 227 16.96 5.63 2.28
CA GLU A 227 17.20 4.45 3.13
C GLU A 227 18.69 4.14 3.32
N TYR A 228 19.59 5.09 3.04
CA TYR A 228 21.05 4.86 3.04
C TYR A 228 21.59 4.30 4.35
N ARG A 229 21.01 4.66 5.50
CA ARG A 229 21.42 4.14 6.80
C ARG A 229 21.14 2.66 6.95
N LEU A 230 19.97 2.22 6.48
CA LEU A 230 19.61 0.80 6.47
C LEU A 230 20.56 0.01 5.56
N ILE A 231 20.85 0.56 4.37
CA ILE A 231 21.78 -0.05 3.40
C ILE A 231 23.19 -0.12 3.99
N TYR A 232 23.66 0.95 4.63
CA TYR A 232 24.95 0.98 5.33
C TYR A 232 25.03 -0.13 6.38
N MET A 233 23.99 -0.25 7.21
CA MET A 233 23.94 -1.27 8.25
C MET A 233 23.98 -2.69 7.68
N MET A 234 23.27 -2.94 6.57
CA MET A 234 23.27 -4.26 5.91
C MET A 234 24.64 -4.64 5.32
N ILE A 235 25.42 -3.65 4.85
CA ILE A 235 26.69 -3.90 4.15
C ILE A 235 27.87 -3.89 5.14
N PHE A 236 27.91 -2.96 6.08
CA PHE A 236 29.11 -2.68 6.87
C PHE A 236 29.00 -3.06 8.34
N ASN A 237 27.79 -3.21 8.90
CA ASN A 237 27.64 -3.49 10.33
C ASN A 237 27.19 -4.93 10.59
N SER A 238 28.13 -5.87 10.48
CA SER A 238 27.89 -7.30 10.74
C SER A 238 27.73 -7.66 12.23
N GLY A 239 28.03 -6.73 13.14
CA GLY A 239 27.96 -6.96 14.60
C GLY A 239 26.58 -6.78 15.22
N PHE A 240 25.64 -6.16 14.50
CA PHE A 240 24.27 -5.97 14.96
C PHE A 240 23.33 -6.97 14.28
N THR A 241 22.90 -7.98 15.02
CA THR A 241 21.86 -8.91 14.56
C THR A 241 20.51 -8.46 15.08
N SER A 242 19.52 -8.36 14.19
CA SER A 242 18.17 -8.09 14.62
C SER A 242 17.58 -9.33 15.31
N VAL A 243 16.80 -9.14 16.36
CA VAL A 243 16.02 -10.22 17.03
C VAL A 243 15.21 -11.04 16.01
N ARG A 244 14.78 -10.42 14.92
CA ARG A 244 14.08 -11.10 13.83
C ARG A 244 14.97 -12.11 13.10
N THR A 245 16.27 -11.84 12.96
CA THR A 245 17.23 -12.78 12.36
C THR A 245 17.37 -14.01 13.26
N ASP A 246 17.50 -13.82 14.57
CA ASP A 246 17.58 -14.92 15.53
C ASP A 246 16.30 -15.74 15.58
N PHE A 247 15.14 -15.06 15.49
CA PHE A 247 13.85 -15.74 15.43
C PHE A 247 13.68 -16.58 14.15
N ILE A 248 14.18 -16.11 13.00
CA ILE A 248 14.17 -16.86 11.74
C ILE A 248 15.11 -18.06 11.80
N ASN A 249 16.29 -17.89 12.38
CA ASN A 249 17.28 -18.96 12.51
C ASN A 249 16.83 -20.08 13.47
N ASN A 250 16.02 -19.73 14.46
CA ASN A 250 15.45 -20.67 15.43
C ASN A 250 14.07 -21.26 15.01
N THR A 251 13.59 -20.98 13.78
CA THR A 251 12.32 -21.53 13.32
C THR A 251 12.43 -23.04 13.02
N PRO A 252 11.39 -23.83 13.38
CA PRO A 252 11.45 -25.28 13.36
C PRO A 252 11.55 -25.87 11.95
N SER A 253 12.00 -27.14 11.94
CA SER A 253 12.16 -28.05 10.80
C SER A 253 11.12 -27.89 9.69
N VAL A 254 11.60 -28.09 8.45
CA VAL A 254 10.78 -28.18 7.23
C VAL A 254 9.58 -29.12 7.48
N PRO A 255 8.35 -28.66 7.32
CA PRO A 255 7.19 -29.52 7.53
C PRO A 255 7.14 -30.62 6.48
N PRO A 256 6.50 -31.78 6.77
CA PRO A 256 6.24 -32.80 5.76
C PRO A 256 5.55 -32.19 4.53
N PHE A 257 5.94 -32.65 3.34
CA PHE A 257 5.53 -32.04 2.07
C PHE A 257 4.00 -31.89 1.93
N PHE A 258 3.24 -32.96 2.21
CA PHE A 258 1.77 -32.93 2.13
C PHE A 258 1.12 -31.95 3.13
N TYR A 259 1.67 -31.89 4.34
CA TYR A 259 1.21 -30.93 5.34
C TYR A 259 1.50 -29.49 4.89
N GLY A 260 2.65 -29.26 4.28
CA GLY A 260 3.01 -27.96 3.72
C GLY A 260 2.05 -27.52 2.60
N ILE A 261 1.69 -28.41 1.67
CA ILE A 261 0.72 -28.13 0.60
C ILE A 261 -0.67 -27.82 1.17
N HIS A 262 -1.17 -28.63 2.09
CA HIS A 262 -2.45 -28.39 2.75
C HIS A 262 -2.48 -27.01 3.42
N LYS A 263 -1.41 -26.66 4.13
CA LYS A 263 -1.25 -25.35 4.75
C LYS A 263 -1.24 -24.20 3.72
N ILE A 264 -0.60 -24.38 2.55
CA ILE A 264 -0.61 -23.41 1.46
C ILE A 264 -2.03 -23.19 0.96
N ILE A 265 -2.78 -24.23 0.67
CA ILE A 265 -4.14 -24.13 0.15
C ILE A 265 -5.03 -23.36 1.13
N ILE A 266 -5.06 -23.77 2.39
CA ILE A 266 -5.91 -23.13 3.41
C ILE A 266 -5.51 -21.66 3.60
N LYS A 267 -4.21 -21.37 3.74
CA LYS A 267 -3.73 -19.99 3.91
C LYS A 267 -4.02 -19.13 2.68
N THR A 268 -3.89 -19.68 1.47
CA THR A 268 -4.22 -18.94 0.25
C THR A 268 -5.68 -18.54 0.24
N LEU A 269 -6.58 -19.48 0.49
CA LEU A 269 -8.03 -19.21 0.54
C LEU A 269 -8.38 -18.23 1.67
N ARG A 270 -7.80 -18.42 2.84
CA ARG A 270 -7.99 -17.51 3.98
C ARG A 270 -7.50 -16.10 3.67
N ASN A 271 -6.29 -15.97 3.13
CA ASN A 271 -5.72 -14.65 2.78
C ASN A 271 -6.53 -13.97 1.67
N PHE A 272 -7.02 -14.73 0.70
CA PHE A 272 -7.87 -14.19 -0.35
C PHE A 272 -9.22 -13.70 0.21
N ALA A 273 -9.88 -14.49 1.06
CA ALA A 273 -11.20 -14.17 1.59
C ALA A 273 -11.18 -13.12 2.71
N LEU A 274 -10.24 -13.25 3.65
CA LEU A 274 -10.23 -12.47 4.91
C LEU A 274 -9.08 -11.44 4.97
N GLY A 275 -8.11 -11.53 4.06
CA GLY A 275 -6.85 -10.79 4.16
C GLY A 275 -5.84 -11.45 5.09
N GLY A 276 -4.55 -11.17 4.87
CA GLY A 276 -3.48 -11.54 5.79
C GLY A 276 -3.41 -10.60 6.99
N SER A 277 -2.61 -10.95 7.99
CA SER A 277 -2.45 -10.17 9.23
C SER A 277 -2.05 -8.71 9.02
N PHE A 278 -1.44 -8.40 7.88
CA PHE A 278 -0.97 -7.05 7.52
C PHE A 278 -1.77 -6.42 6.37
N ASN A 279 -2.79 -7.10 5.86
CA ASN A 279 -3.54 -6.66 4.69
C ASN A 279 -4.97 -6.28 5.08
N ASN A 280 -5.15 -5.02 5.44
CA ASN A 280 -6.44 -4.47 5.82
C ASN A 280 -7.19 -3.84 4.62
N SER A 281 -7.38 -4.63 3.55
CA SER A 281 -8.14 -4.17 2.37
C SER A 281 -9.65 -4.17 2.59
N LEU A 282 -10.13 -4.78 3.69
CA LEU A 282 -11.55 -4.91 4.04
C LEU A 282 -12.40 -5.48 2.88
N GLN A 283 -11.86 -6.50 2.17
CA GLN A 283 -12.44 -7.01 0.94
C GLN A 283 -13.60 -7.99 1.13
N THR A 284 -13.75 -8.56 2.33
CA THR A 284 -14.57 -9.75 2.58
C THR A 284 -16.05 -9.56 2.24
N PHE A 285 -16.68 -8.51 2.76
CA PHE A 285 -18.15 -8.39 2.75
C PHE A 285 -18.73 -7.70 1.52
N PHE A 286 -18.00 -6.77 0.90
CA PHE A 286 -18.56 -5.97 -0.19
C PHE A 286 -17.73 -6.03 -1.47
N ILE A 287 -16.41 -6.08 -1.38
CA ILE A 287 -15.54 -6.12 -2.56
C ILE A 287 -15.61 -7.51 -3.22
N ILE A 288 -15.47 -8.60 -2.45
CA ILE A 288 -15.52 -9.97 -3.01
C ILE A 288 -16.89 -10.28 -3.65
N PRO A 289 -18.04 -10.04 -3.00
CA PRO A 289 -19.32 -10.23 -3.67
C PRO A 289 -19.48 -9.38 -4.94
N SER A 290 -19.02 -8.13 -4.92
CA SER A 290 -19.01 -7.29 -6.12
C SER A 290 -18.13 -7.88 -7.22
N ALA A 291 -16.97 -8.42 -6.87
CA ALA A 291 -16.07 -9.08 -7.81
C ALA A 291 -16.69 -10.32 -8.42
N ILE A 292 -17.39 -11.14 -7.62
CA ILE A 292 -18.12 -12.33 -8.11
C ILE A 292 -19.16 -11.89 -9.15
N ILE A 293 -20.00 -10.89 -8.84
CA ILE A 293 -21.00 -10.38 -9.79
C ILE A 293 -20.30 -9.84 -11.05
N GLY A 294 -19.22 -9.06 -10.91
CA GLY A 294 -18.45 -8.56 -12.03
C GLY A 294 -17.94 -9.67 -12.95
N HIS A 295 -17.39 -10.75 -12.38
CA HIS A 295 -16.92 -11.90 -13.15
C HIS A 295 -18.08 -12.68 -13.80
N LEU A 296 -19.23 -12.80 -13.14
CA LEU A 296 -20.42 -13.42 -13.75
C LEU A 296 -20.90 -12.63 -14.97
N ILE A 297 -20.84 -11.30 -14.95
CA ILE A 297 -21.17 -10.46 -16.11
C ILE A 297 -20.20 -10.72 -17.29
N LEU A 298 -18.93 -11.04 -17.02
CA LEU A 298 -17.94 -11.34 -18.05
C LEU A 298 -18.17 -12.66 -18.80
N PHE A 299 -19.06 -13.55 -18.31
CA PHE A 299 -19.46 -14.72 -19.09
C PHE A 299 -20.27 -14.34 -20.34
N ASP A 300 -20.87 -13.15 -20.39
CA ASP A 300 -21.39 -12.61 -21.65
C ASP A 300 -20.19 -12.18 -22.52
N ARG A 301 -19.96 -12.88 -23.62
CA ARG A 301 -18.87 -12.65 -24.59
C ARG A 301 -18.88 -11.24 -25.21
N ARG A 302 -19.96 -10.48 -25.05
CA ARG A 302 -20.08 -9.10 -25.53
C ARG A 302 -19.34 -8.11 -24.61
N VAL A 303 -19.13 -8.50 -23.34
CA VAL A 303 -18.46 -7.66 -22.34
C VAL A 303 -16.97 -7.91 -22.38
N LYS A 304 -16.19 -6.87 -22.66
CA LYS A 304 -14.71 -6.95 -22.76
C LYS A 304 -14.08 -6.08 -21.66
N GLU A 305 -13.79 -6.67 -20.52
CA GLU A 305 -13.04 -6.01 -19.41
C GLU A 305 -11.93 -6.97 -18.93
N TYR A 306 -10.77 -6.88 -19.55
CA TYR A 306 -9.65 -7.78 -19.25
C TYR A 306 -8.89 -7.45 -17.97
N LEU A 307 -8.99 -6.21 -17.49
CA LEU A 307 -8.27 -5.78 -16.28
C LEU A 307 -8.87 -6.39 -15.02
N LEU A 308 -10.18 -6.68 -14.99
CA LEU A 308 -10.81 -7.30 -13.84
C LEU A 308 -10.27 -8.70 -13.55
N PRO A 309 -10.30 -9.68 -14.49
CA PRO A 309 -9.73 -11.00 -14.23
C PRO A 309 -8.20 -10.96 -14.05
N PHE A 310 -7.50 -10.07 -14.73
CA PHE A 310 -6.06 -9.89 -14.56
C PHE A 310 -5.72 -9.44 -13.12
N SER A 311 -6.40 -8.40 -12.61
CA SER A 311 -6.16 -7.90 -11.26
C SER A 311 -6.54 -8.94 -10.18
N SER A 312 -7.65 -9.67 -10.38
CA SER A 312 -8.05 -10.77 -9.50
C SER A 312 -7.03 -11.92 -9.50
N GLY A 313 -6.49 -12.24 -10.67
CA GLY A 313 -5.41 -13.22 -10.80
C GLY A 313 -4.12 -12.80 -10.07
N LEU A 314 -3.74 -11.53 -10.15
CA LEU A 314 -2.60 -11.00 -9.40
C LEU A 314 -2.81 -11.08 -7.89
N ILE A 315 -4.02 -10.78 -7.40
CA ILE A 315 -4.37 -10.94 -5.97
C ILE A 315 -4.22 -12.40 -5.55
N PHE A 316 -4.78 -13.32 -6.34
CA PHE A 316 -4.69 -14.75 -6.03
C PHE A 316 -3.23 -15.24 -6.01
N LEU A 317 -2.42 -14.85 -6.99
CA LEU A 317 -0.98 -15.18 -7.04
C LEU A 317 -0.23 -14.58 -5.85
N SER A 318 -0.58 -13.36 -5.43
CA SER A 318 -0.02 -12.74 -4.24
C SER A 318 -0.38 -13.53 -2.98
N CYS A 319 -1.63 -13.96 -2.81
CA CYS A 319 -2.05 -14.80 -1.68
C CYS A 319 -1.34 -16.16 -1.69
N LEU A 320 -1.20 -16.79 -2.85
CA LEU A 320 -0.50 -18.05 -3.02
C LEU A 320 0.99 -17.93 -2.68
N GLY A 321 1.66 -16.90 -3.20
CA GLY A 321 3.08 -16.64 -2.92
C GLY A 321 3.33 -16.40 -1.43
N PHE A 322 2.48 -15.60 -0.77
CA PHE A 322 2.57 -15.37 0.66
C PHE A 322 2.33 -16.63 1.49
N ALA A 323 1.30 -17.41 1.14
CA ALA A 323 1.01 -18.69 1.80
C ALA A 323 2.16 -19.69 1.64
N THR A 324 2.77 -19.75 0.45
CA THR A 324 3.93 -20.59 0.16
C THR A 324 5.14 -20.18 1.02
N TYR A 325 5.41 -18.87 1.11
CA TYR A 325 6.47 -18.37 1.99
C TYR A 325 6.25 -18.76 3.46
N GLN A 326 5.01 -18.63 3.95
CA GLN A 326 4.64 -18.95 5.34
C GLN A 326 4.50 -20.45 5.61
N SER A 327 4.48 -21.30 4.61
CA SER A 327 4.30 -22.74 4.80
C SER A 327 5.51 -23.42 5.42
N GLY A 328 6.70 -22.83 5.26
CA GLY A 328 7.98 -23.43 5.64
C GLY A 328 8.61 -24.30 4.55
N LEU A 329 7.91 -24.61 3.44
CA LEU A 329 8.47 -25.42 2.36
C LEU A 329 9.65 -24.78 1.63
N LEU A 330 9.75 -23.43 1.68
CA LEU A 330 10.86 -22.69 1.09
C LEU A 330 12.06 -22.53 2.01
N THR A 331 12.03 -23.07 3.24
CA THR A 331 13.15 -22.96 4.20
C THR A 331 14.48 -23.42 3.62
N PRO A 332 14.60 -24.57 2.94
CA PRO A 332 15.88 -25.00 2.36
C PRO A 332 16.40 -24.06 1.26
N LEU A 333 15.48 -23.39 0.55
CA LEU A 333 15.83 -22.42 -0.48
C LEU A 333 16.28 -21.10 0.13
N LYS A 334 15.64 -20.66 1.23
CA LYS A 334 16.00 -19.46 1.99
C LYS A 334 17.40 -19.55 2.61
N GLU A 335 17.76 -20.74 3.11
CA GLU A 335 19.10 -21.00 3.65
C GLU A 335 20.19 -20.93 2.58
N LYS A 336 19.90 -21.40 1.35
CA LYS A 336 20.84 -21.36 0.23
C LYS A 336 20.94 -19.99 -0.46
N ILE A 337 19.84 -19.26 -0.48
CA ILE A 337 19.75 -17.97 -1.20
C ILE A 337 19.41 -16.89 -0.18
N TYR A 338 20.47 -16.28 0.39
CA TYR A 338 20.36 -15.19 1.37
C TYR A 338 19.43 -14.04 0.92
N PHE A 339 19.41 -13.77 -0.38
CA PHE A 339 18.55 -12.75 -0.99
C PHE A 339 17.04 -12.99 -0.73
N ILE A 340 16.58 -14.25 -0.66
CA ILE A 340 15.18 -14.58 -0.36
C ILE A 340 14.83 -14.27 1.11
N ASN A 341 15.80 -14.28 2.01
CA ASN A 341 15.59 -13.90 3.41
C ASN A 341 15.44 -12.40 3.59
N ILE A 342 16.17 -11.60 2.79
CA ILE A 342 16.09 -10.14 2.81
C ILE A 342 14.72 -9.67 2.28
N PHE A 343 14.24 -10.29 1.19
CA PHE A 343 12.96 -9.93 0.57
C PHE A 343 11.80 -10.67 1.22
N HIS A 344 11.39 -10.18 2.39
CA HIS A 344 10.12 -10.62 2.99
C HIS A 344 8.97 -10.42 1.98
N PRO A 345 7.94 -11.30 1.95
CA PRO A 345 6.86 -11.23 0.96
C PRO A 345 5.89 -10.06 1.19
N TYR A 346 6.43 -8.86 1.36
CA TYR A 346 5.66 -7.64 1.54
C TYR A 346 4.96 -7.15 0.26
N PHE A 347 5.06 -7.89 -0.85
CA PHE A 347 4.20 -7.67 -2.01
C PHE A 347 2.70 -7.76 -1.68
N ILE A 348 2.32 -8.33 -0.53
CA ILE A 348 0.94 -8.28 -0.02
C ILE A 348 0.45 -6.85 0.21
N PHE A 349 1.34 -5.90 0.47
CA PHE A 349 0.97 -4.49 0.60
C PHE A 349 0.59 -3.81 -0.72
N LEU A 350 0.69 -4.49 -1.86
CA LEU A 350 0.08 -4.08 -3.13
C LEU A 350 -1.40 -4.49 -3.24
N GLN A 351 -1.87 -5.42 -2.40
CA GLN A 351 -3.23 -5.95 -2.49
C GLN A 351 -4.32 -4.91 -2.24
N PRO A 352 -4.21 -3.94 -1.30
CA PRO A 352 -5.24 -2.91 -1.13
C PRO A 352 -5.51 -2.14 -2.43
N LEU A 353 -4.46 -1.74 -3.15
CA LEU A 353 -4.59 -1.11 -4.47
C LEU A 353 -5.35 -2.02 -5.46
N LEU A 354 -4.94 -3.30 -5.55
CA LEU A 354 -5.54 -4.25 -6.50
C LEU A 354 -7.00 -4.56 -6.17
N TRP A 355 -7.34 -4.74 -4.88
CA TRP A 355 -8.72 -4.97 -4.45
C TRP A 355 -9.64 -3.79 -4.78
N PHE A 356 -9.18 -2.56 -4.62
CA PHE A 356 -9.97 -1.39 -4.96
C PHE A 356 -10.06 -1.12 -6.47
N VAL A 357 -9.08 -1.57 -7.26
CA VAL A 357 -9.19 -1.64 -8.71
C VAL A 357 -10.26 -2.67 -9.11
N VAL A 358 -10.22 -3.87 -8.54
CA VAL A 358 -11.24 -4.92 -8.75
C VAL A 358 -12.63 -4.40 -8.36
N PHE A 359 -12.76 -3.73 -7.23
CA PHE A 359 -14.02 -3.15 -6.77
C PHE A 359 -14.57 -2.14 -7.77
N ALA A 360 -13.76 -1.17 -8.19
CA ALA A 360 -14.16 -0.14 -9.15
C ALA A 360 -14.60 -0.72 -10.49
N LEU A 361 -13.85 -1.69 -11.03
CA LEU A 361 -14.18 -2.34 -12.30
C LEU A 361 -15.44 -3.19 -12.20
N SER A 362 -15.62 -3.91 -11.09
CA SER A 362 -16.83 -4.70 -10.84
C SER A 362 -18.07 -3.81 -10.73
N LEU A 363 -17.98 -2.71 -9.98
CA LEU A 363 -19.09 -1.75 -9.87
C LEU A 363 -19.39 -1.06 -11.19
N LYS A 364 -18.39 -0.75 -12.02
CA LYS A 364 -18.59 -0.25 -13.39
C LYS A 364 -19.42 -1.23 -14.23
N LEU A 365 -19.12 -2.52 -14.15
CA LEU A 365 -19.91 -3.55 -14.85
C LEU A 365 -21.32 -3.66 -14.27
N ILE A 366 -21.47 -3.64 -12.94
CA ILE A 366 -22.79 -3.68 -12.29
C ILE A 366 -23.65 -2.49 -12.74
N ILE A 367 -23.10 -1.27 -12.77
CA ILE A 367 -23.81 -0.07 -13.23
C ILE A 367 -24.30 -0.22 -14.67
N ASN A 368 -23.47 -0.79 -15.56
CA ASN A 368 -23.75 -0.84 -16.99
C ASN A 368 -24.65 -2.01 -17.39
N TYR A 369 -24.63 -3.14 -16.67
CA TYR A 369 -25.26 -4.38 -17.11
C TYR A 369 -26.34 -4.93 -16.16
N VAL A 370 -26.44 -4.40 -14.94
CA VAL A 370 -27.45 -4.87 -13.97
C VAL A 370 -28.59 -3.87 -13.85
N ARG A 371 -29.82 -4.37 -13.84
CA ARG A 371 -31.00 -3.53 -13.56
C ARG A 371 -30.85 -2.88 -12.18
N ARG A 372 -31.03 -1.57 -12.10
CA ARG A 372 -30.77 -0.75 -10.90
C ARG A 372 -29.28 -0.79 -10.44
N GLY A 373 -28.35 -1.04 -11.34
CA GLY A 373 -26.93 -1.16 -11.04
C GLY A 373 -26.34 0.05 -10.32
N THR A 374 -26.79 1.26 -10.66
CA THR A 374 -26.37 2.49 -9.95
C THR A 374 -26.76 2.47 -8.47
N LEU A 375 -27.99 2.04 -8.15
CA LEU A 375 -28.42 1.93 -6.75
C LEU A 375 -27.61 0.87 -6.00
N ILE A 376 -27.43 -0.31 -6.61
CA ILE A 376 -26.63 -1.40 -6.04
C ILE A 376 -25.19 -0.92 -5.77
N ALA A 377 -24.56 -0.28 -6.73
CA ALA A 377 -23.21 0.27 -6.58
C ALA A 377 -23.13 1.31 -5.47
N SER A 378 -24.10 2.21 -5.37
CA SER A 378 -24.16 3.23 -4.31
C SER A 378 -24.29 2.59 -2.93
N VAL A 379 -25.13 1.58 -2.77
CA VAL A 379 -25.28 0.83 -1.51
C VAL A 379 -23.98 0.12 -1.14
N LEU A 380 -23.35 -0.60 -2.07
CA LEU A 380 -22.09 -1.32 -1.83
C LEU A 380 -20.95 -0.38 -1.45
N ILE A 381 -20.84 0.78 -2.11
CA ILE A 381 -19.86 1.81 -1.75
C ILE A 381 -20.12 2.36 -0.34
N SER A 382 -21.38 2.71 -0.03
CA SER A 382 -21.73 3.26 1.28
C SER A 382 -21.44 2.27 2.40
N LEU A 383 -21.75 0.99 2.19
CA LEU A 383 -21.46 -0.07 3.16
C LEU A 383 -19.94 -0.32 3.30
N GLN A 384 -19.18 -0.26 2.18
CA GLN A 384 -17.72 -0.39 2.25
C GLN A 384 -17.07 0.80 2.98
N VAL A 385 -17.57 2.03 2.77
CA VAL A 385 -17.13 3.21 3.52
C VAL A 385 -17.43 3.04 5.01
N LEU A 386 -18.66 2.67 5.37
CA LEU A 386 -19.05 2.43 6.76
C LEU A 386 -18.19 1.35 7.41
N TYR A 387 -17.90 0.27 6.67
CA TYR A 387 -17.02 -0.80 7.18
C TYR A 387 -15.60 -0.32 7.49
N GLY A 388 -15.12 0.74 6.82
CA GLY A 388 -13.85 1.39 7.13
C GLY A 388 -13.84 2.12 8.48
N PHE A 389 -14.99 2.47 9.03
CA PHE A 389 -15.11 3.13 10.35
C PHE A 389 -15.05 2.15 11.52
N PHE A 390 -15.35 0.88 11.31
CA PHE A 390 -15.37 -0.20 12.32
C PHE A 390 -14.19 -1.16 12.14
#